data_cec512cf79f5b598ae6e23015e5fc33f
#
_entry.id   cec512cf79f5b598ae6e23015e5fc33f
#
_cell.length_a   1.000
_cell.length_b   1.000
_cell.length_c   1.000
_cell.angle_alpha   90.00
_cell.angle_beta   90.00
_cell.angle_gamma   90.00
#
_symmetry.space_group_name_H-M   'P 1'
#
loop_
_entity.id
_entity.type
_entity.pdbx_description
1 polymer ?
#
loop_
_entity_poly.entity_id
_entity_poly.type
_entity_poly.pdbx_seq_one_letter_code
_entity_poly.pdbx_strand_id
1 'polypeptide(L)'
;MNEYIAALVDEFYQLGVRHAVFSPGSRSTTMAMLFTEHEGFETYMNIDERSASFMALGIAKAHKEPTVLVCTSGSAVAHYLPAILEAQYSGVPLIVLSADRPHTLLHVGAPQTVDQQKVFGATVNYYEELAVPQEDHYYTYPRQVARKAYMKAMDTKKGPVHINVPLFEPLVPELDSKHFEAGRSPFNVVKPHYSSGCNYDNTSGRSHVSNTTSSKNDSLLAKHKNILILAGPQIDVVEANSILSFATMLQAPILADPLSNVRRCYNSVSNHSEKECIDTSKVIISTYDAFLADKELWPILKPDCVIQFGQIVVSKRVQQMVASWDNVEYIEVNPTMDSMNPTGKTTMHMQASIDVFTNLYGVNNDSPAYLGKWQHLETAGKEKLGTAIEEPSCFEGRTIRELQQHISNNAQVLVANSMSIRDFDYFWFSGESSAVLYGNRGVNGIDGTISTALGLATNGLPTYLVTGDLSFFHDVNGLAVAKTHDLNLTIILHNNDGGGIFEYLPQKGTKYFDYLFSTSQGLDYSGAAKLYCCGYTKITSPDELSAVLANVSSEIGVHIIEIPTNREYSRQLHKKYTKVSVDMEALL
;
A
#
# COMPACT_ATOMS: atom_id res chain seq x y z
N MET A 1 -0.25 32.61 20.74
CA MET A 1 0.03 31.19 20.50
C MET A 1 -1.20 30.47 19.92
N ASN A 2 -2.37 30.61 20.56
CA ASN A 2 -3.59 29.89 20.18
C ASN A 2 -4.03 30.13 18.74
N GLU A 3 -4.25 31.37 18.33
CA GLU A 3 -4.63 31.74 16.96
C GLU A 3 -3.60 31.29 15.92
N TYR A 4 -2.31 31.33 16.29
CA TYR A 4 -1.22 30.91 15.40
C TYR A 4 -1.25 29.43 15.07
N ILE A 5 -1.44 28.57 16.09
CA ILE A 5 -1.55 27.12 15.87
C ILE A 5 -2.94 26.77 15.31
N ALA A 6 -4.02 27.46 15.75
CA ALA A 6 -5.35 27.27 15.18
C ALA A 6 -5.39 27.58 13.68
N ALA A 7 -4.66 28.61 13.22
CA ALA A 7 -4.54 28.92 11.80
C ALA A 7 -3.82 27.81 11.00
N LEU A 8 -2.79 27.16 11.59
CA LEU A 8 -2.13 25.99 10.98
C LEU A 8 -3.11 24.83 10.84
N VAL A 9 -3.87 24.52 11.89
CA VAL A 9 -4.86 23.43 11.93
C VAL A 9 -5.97 23.66 10.90
N ASP A 10 -6.58 24.84 10.92
CA ASP A 10 -7.65 25.19 9.98
C ASP A 10 -7.17 25.15 8.52
N GLU A 11 -5.95 25.59 8.23
CA GLU A 11 -5.45 25.55 6.87
C GLU A 11 -5.31 24.13 6.35
N PHE A 12 -4.89 23.15 7.16
CA PHE A 12 -4.89 21.75 6.75
C PHE A 12 -6.31 21.26 6.42
N TYR A 13 -7.32 21.68 7.20
CA TYR A 13 -8.71 21.38 6.90
C TYR A 13 -9.16 22.01 5.58
N GLN A 14 -8.84 23.28 5.31
CA GLN A 14 -9.16 23.96 4.07
C GLN A 14 -8.51 23.30 2.83
N LEU A 15 -7.34 22.64 3.04
CA LEU A 15 -6.63 21.89 2.01
C LEU A 15 -7.17 20.46 1.78
N GLY A 16 -8.16 20.01 2.56
CA GLY A 16 -8.78 18.70 2.40
C GLY A 16 -8.28 17.62 3.36
N VAL A 17 -7.39 17.93 4.31
CA VAL A 17 -6.99 16.98 5.35
C VAL A 17 -8.12 16.79 6.36
N ARG A 18 -8.44 15.54 6.71
CA ARG A 18 -9.58 15.23 7.60
C ARG A 18 -9.19 14.40 8.82
N HIS A 19 -8.02 13.79 8.84
CA HIS A 19 -7.65 12.82 9.87
C HIS A 19 -6.38 13.24 10.60
N ALA A 20 -6.39 13.09 11.94
CA ALA A 20 -5.23 13.35 12.78
C ALA A 20 -5.07 12.24 13.83
N VAL A 21 -3.85 11.72 13.97
CA VAL A 21 -3.49 10.69 14.96
C VAL A 21 -2.53 11.30 15.97
N PHE A 22 -2.84 11.11 17.24
CA PHE A 22 -2.06 11.66 18.36
C PHE A 22 -1.46 10.57 19.22
N SER A 23 -0.28 10.86 19.79
CA SER A 23 0.21 10.16 20.96
C SER A 23 0.25 11.10 22.17
N PRO A 24 -0.06 10.60 23.38
CA PRO A 24 -0.22 11.46 24.57
C PRO A 24 1.10 12.12 24.95
N GLY A 25 1.03 13.38 25.36
CA GLY A 25 2.20 14.10 25.86
C GLY A 25 1.89 15.58 26.16
N SER A 26 2.55 16.14 27.18
CA SER A 26 2.26 17.50 27.63
C SER A 26 2.66 18.56 26.59
N ARG A 27 3.80 18.40 25.89
CA ARG A 27 4.27 19.45 24.96
C ARG A 27 3.35 19.59 23.72
N SER A 28 2.66 18.52 23.31
CA SER A 28 1.73 18.53 22.17
C SER A 28 0.32 19.03 22.53
N THR A 29 0.04 19.41 23.77
CA THR A 29 -1.30 19.77 24.27
C THR A 29 -2.00 20.78 23.37
N THR A 30 -1.35 21.88 23.01
CA THR A 30 -1.95 22.94 22.18
C THR A 30 -2.42 22.39 20.82
N MET A 31 -1.57 21.62 20.14
CA MET A 31 -1.94 21.04 18.84
C MET A 31 -3.06 20.01 18.99
N ALA A 32 -2.91 19.05 19.92
CA ALA A 32 -3.90 17.98 20.09
C ALA A 32 -5.29 18.54 20.42
N MET A 33 -5.39 19.50 21.35
CA MET A 33 -6.67 20.12 21.72
C MET A 33 -7.29 20.90 20.55
N LEU A 34 -6.49 21.67 19.79
CA LEU A 34 -7.03 22.44 18.66
C LEU A 34 -7.47 21.56 17.49
N PHE A 35 -6.77 20.47 17.19
CA PHE A 35 -7.27 19.51 16.20
C PHE A 35 -8.57 18.82 16.66
N THR A 36 -8.68 18.47 17.94
CA THR A 36 -9.86 17.81 18.48
C THR A 36 -11.06 18.77 18.56
N GLU A 37 -10.84 20.05 18.86
CA GLU A 37 -11.87 21.08 18.90
C GLU A 37 -12.39 21.45 17.51
N HIS A 38 -11.58 21.29 16.47
CA HIS A 38 -11.97 21.63 15.10
C HIS A 38 -12.95 20.56 14.56
N GLU A 39 -14.25 20.90 14.42
CA GLU A 39 -15.34 19.99 14.01
C GLU A 39 -15.10 19.24 12.69
N GLY A 40 -14.14 19.67 11.89
CA GLY A 40 -13.84 19.06 10.58
C GLY A 40 -12.82 17.93 10.60
N PHE A 41 -12.22 17.60 11.76
CA PHE A 41 -11.26 16.52 11.89
C PHE A 41 -11.82 15.32 12.62
N GLU A 42 -11.54 14.13 12.09
CA GLU A 42 -11.61 12.87 12.83
C GLU A 42 -10.27 12.61 13.51
N THR A 43 -10.32 12.41 14.83
CA THR A 43 -9.10 12.32 15.65
C THR A 43 -8.99 10.95 16.32
N TYR A 44 -7.77 10.42 16.35
CA TYR A 44 -7.45 9.11 16.90
C TYR A 44 -6.33 9.21 17.92
N MET A 45 -6.54 8.65 19.11
CA MET A 45 -5.52 8.60 20.17
C MET A 45 -4.89 7.21 20.21
N ASN A 46 -3.57 7.14 20.04
CA ASN A 46 -2.81 5.91 20.13
C ASN A 46 -1.60 6.12 21.06
N ILE A 47 -1.46 5.27 22.07
CA ILE A 47 -0.46 5.44 23.13
C ILE A 47 0.98 5.26 22.62
N ASP A 48 1.20 4.31 21.72
CA ASP A 48 2.52 4.01 21.14
C ASP A 48 2.71 4.79 19.84
N GLU A 49 3.73 5.63 19.78
CA GLU A 49 4.01 6.48 18.63
C GLU A 49 4.29 5.65 17.35
N ARG A 50 4.97 4.53 17.47
CA ARG A 50 5.19 3.65 16.32
C ARG A 50 3.86 3.12 15.77
N SER A 51 3.00 2.59 16.62
CA SER A 51 1.64 2.16 16.26
C SER A 51 0.82 3.32 15.68
N ALA A 52 0.88 4.51 16.29
CA ALA A 52 0.20 5.71 15.82
C ALA A 52 0.61 6.07 14.38
N SER A 53 1.90 6.00 14.08
CA SER A 53 2.43 6.33 12.75
C SER A 53 2.02 5.33 11.67
N PHE A 54 1.98 4.04 11.98
CA PHE A 54 1.46 3.03 11.06
C PHE A 54 -0.07 3.08 10.92
N MET A 55 -0.79 3.45 11.97
CA MET A 55 -2.23 3.74 11.87
C MET A 55 -2.48 4.90 10.91
N ALA A 56 -1.75 6.00 11.04
CA ALA A 56 -1.84 7.13 10.11
C ALA A 56 -1.49 6.74 8.67
N LEU A 57 -0.51 5.85 8.47
CA LEU A 57 -0.19 5.27 7.16
C LEU A 57 -1.41 4.52 6.57
N GLY A 58 -2.10 3.72 7.39
CA GLY A 58 -3.31 3.01 7.00
C GLY A 58 -4.46 3.94 6.64
N ILE A 59 -4.70 4.98 7.46
CA ILE A 59 -5.70 6.02 7.20
C ILE A 59 -5.41 6.71 5.86
N ALA A 60 -4.17 7.14 5.64
CA ALA A 60 -3.79 7.81 4.39
C ALA A 60 -3.96 6.91 3.15
N LYS A 61 -3.73 5.59 3.28
CA LYS A 61 -4.01 4.60 2.21
C LYS A 61 -5.51 4.45 1.95
N ALA A 62 -6.34 4.40 3.00
CA ALA A 62 -7.79 4.21 2.89
C ALA A 62 -8.49 5.41 2.28
N HIS A 63 -8.17 6.61 2.77
CA HIS A 63 -8.83 7.86 2.40
C HIS A 63 -8.15 8.58 1.23
N LYS A 64 -6.94 8.15 0.82
CA LYS A 64 -6.14 8.74 -0.28
C LYS A 64 -5.80 10.22 -0.08
N GLU A 65 -5.74 10.65 1.17
CA GLU A 65 -5.41 12.01 1.59
C GLU A 65 -4.29 12.00 2.64
N PRO A 66 -3.59 13.13 2.85
CA PRO A 66 -2.60 13.21 3.92
C PRO A 66 -3.23 13.03 5.29
N THR A 67 -2.59 12.25 6.15
CA THR A 67 -2.97 12.11 7.56
C THR A 67 -1.96 12.85 8.44
N VAL A 68 -2.45 13.63 9.40
CA VAL A 68 -1.61 14.35 10.37
C VAL A 68 -1.20 13.42 11.50
N LEU A 69 0.07 13.49 11.88
CA LEU A 69 0.66 12.84 13.06
C LEU A 69 1.14 13.87 14.05
N VAL A 70 0.72 13.78 15.30
CA VAL A 70 1.14 14.72 16.35
C VAL A 70 1.73 13.95 17.52
N CYS A 71 2.95 14.29 17.91
CA CYS A 71 3.59 13.76 19.11
C CYS A 71 4.21 14.86 19.99
N THR A 72 4.50 14.49 21.21
CA THR A 72 5.26 15.31 22.15
C THR A 72 6.75 15.35 21.78
N SER A 73 7.54 16.12 22.51
CA SER A 73 8.99 16.24 22.32
C SER A 73 9.77 15.04 22.88
N GLY A 74 11.02 14.94 22.51
CA GLY A 74 11.95 13.91 23.00
C GLY A 74 11.99 12.70 22.07
N SER A 75 12.02 11.49 22.62
CA SER A 75 12.11 10.24 21.83
C SER A 75 10.85 9.94 21.01
N ALA A 76 9.71 10.54 21.34
CA ALA A 76 8.43 10.30 20.67
C ALA A 76 8.52 10.42 19.15
N VAL A 77 9.09 11.50 18.63
CA VAL A 77 9.24 11.72 17.19
C VAL A 77 10.08 10.66 16.50
N ALA A 78 11.10 10.11 17.19
CA ALA A 78 11.97 9.07 16.62
C ALA A 78 11.24 7.74 16.38
N HIS A 79 10.20 7.44 17.16
CA HIS A 79 9.39 6.25 16.98
C HIS A 79 8.54 6.26 15.69
N TYR A 80 8.36 7.42 15.06
CA TYR A 80 7.69 7.51 13.77
C TYR A 80 8.54 7.04 12.58
N LEU A 81 9.87 6.98 12.73
CA LEU A 81 10.79 6.70 11.61
C LEU A 81 10.46 5.43 10.81
N PRO A 82 10.08 4.29 11.39
CA PRO A 82 9.73 3.10 10.61
C PRO A 82 8.57 3.34 9.62
N ALA A 83 7.50 3.98 10.08
CA ALA A 83 6.36 4.31 9.20
C ALA A 83 6.68 5.43 8.20
N ILE A 84 7.54 6.37 8.57
CA ILE A 84 8.01 7.43 7.66
C ILE A 84 8.84 6.83 6.52
N LEU A 85 9.69 5.83 6.80
CA LEU A 85 10.41 5.09 5.77
C LEU A 85 9.43 4.36 4.84
N GLU A 86 8.47 3.62 5.40
CA GLU A 86 7.46 2.94 4.58
C GLU A 86 6.66 3.94 3.73
N ALA A 87 6.23 5.07 4.31
CA ALA A 87 5.49 6.12 3.60
C ALA A 87 6.29 6.73 2.45
N GLN A 88 7.60 7.00 2.66
CA GLN A 88 8.48 7.57 1.64
C GLN A 88 8.67 6.65 0.44
N TYR A 89 8.87 5.35 0.69
CA TYR A 89 9.11 4.37 -0.38
C TYR A 89 7.84 3.81 -1.00
N SER A 90 6.69 3.97 -0.36
CA SER A 90 5.38 3.59 -0.91
C SER A 90 4.56 4.77 -1.45
N GLY A 91 5.08 5.99 -1.38
CA GLY A 91 4.39 7.17 -1.91
C GLY A 91 3.13 7.55 -1.12
N VAL A 92 3.11 7.34 0.21
CA VAL A 92 1.96 7.65 1.06
C VAL A 92 2.17 9.00 1.75
N PRO A 93 1.25 9.97 1.58
CA PRO A 93 1.41 11.30 2.16
C PRO A 93 1.11 11.28 3.67
N LEU A 94 2.07 11.72 4.48
CA LEU A 94 1.92 11.94 5.91
C LEU A 94 2.41 13.34 6.29
N ILE A 95 1.77 13.99 7.26
CA ILE A 95 2.17 15.29 7.79
C ILE A 95 2.51 15.13 9.26
N VAL A 96 3.80 15.11 9.57
CA VAL A 96 4.28 15.00 10.96
C VAL A 96 4.40 16.37 11.58
N LEU A 97 3.74 16.58 12.72
CA LEU A 97 3.84 17.74 13.59
C LEU A 97 4.47 17.30 14.92
N SER A 98 5.77 17.50 15.08
CA SER A 98 6.45 17.20 16.34
C SER A 98 6.47 18.42 17.25
N ALA A 99 5.84 18.32 18.41
CA ALA A 99 5.95 19.38 19.41
C ALA A 99 7.38 19.45 19.95
N ASP A 100 7.89 20.66 20.12
CA ASP A 100 9.23 20.87 20.66
C ASP A 100 9.26 21.97 21.73
N ARG A 101 10.36 22.02 22.44
CA ARG A 101 10.65 23.11 23.34
C ARG A 101 11.18 24.33 22.58
N PRO A 102 10.96 25.55 23.12
CA PRO A 102 11.54 26.72 22.49
C PRO A 102 13.08 26.66 22.53
N HIS A 103 13.72 27.33 21.58
CA HIS A 103 15.18 27.34 21.40
C HIS A 103 15.97 27.65 22.66
N THR A 104 15.40 28.47 23.55
CA THR A 104 16.02 28.83 24.84
C THR A 104 16.24 27.66 25.79
N LEU A 105 15.55 26.52 25.55
CA LEU A 105 15.65 25.30 26.34
C LEU A 105 16.44 24.19 25.64
N LEU A 106 16.90 24.41 24.40
CA LEU A 106 17.74 23.45 23.70
C LEU A 106 19.18 23.49 24.23
N HIS A 107 19.84 22.34 24.31
CA HIS A 107 21.25 22.17 24.71
C HIS A 107 21.64 22.67 26.11
N VAL A 108 20.65 22.88 26.98
CA VAL A 108 20.87 23.32 28.36
C VAL A 108 20.43 22.29 29.41
N GLY A 109 20.25 21.04 29.00
CA GLY A 109 19.85 19.93 29.89
C GLY A 109 18.39 19.97 30.31
N ALA A 110 17.51 20.66 29.60
CA ALA A 110 16.08 20.65 29.88
C ALA A 110 15.51 19.23 29.71
N PRO A 111 14.64 18.76 30.63
CA PRO A 111 14.08 17.41 30.56
C PRO A 111 13.31 17.16 29.27
N GLN A 112 13.39 15.93 28.71
CA GLN A 112 12.66 15.49 27.51
C GLN A 112 12.92 16.42 26.31
N THR A 113 14.16 16.86 26.14
CA THR A 113 14.61 17.77 25.08
C THR A 113 15.75 17.10 24.31
N VAL A 114 15.58 17.00 22.99
CA VAL A 114 16.58 16.49 22.05
C VAL A 114 16.62 17.42 20.85
N ASP A 115 17.66 17.33 20.04
CA ASP A 115 17.67 18.00 18.74
C ASP A 115 16.71 17.28 17.79
N GLN A 116 15.55 17.88 17.53
CA GLN A 116 14.53 17.35 16.63
C GLN A 116 14.65 17.88 15.19
N GLN A 117 15.60 18.80 14.97
CA GLN A 117 15.80 19.37 13.63
C GLN A 117 16.21 18.29 12.65
N LYS A 118 15.41 18.12 11.61
CA LYS A 118 15.66 17.11 10.54
C LYS A 118 15.88 15.69 11.07
N VAL A 119 15.21 15.31 12.16
CA VAL A 119 15.35 13.99 12.79
C VAL A 119 15.12 12.83 11.81
N PHE A 120 14.31 13.01 10.76
CA PHE A 120 14.08 12.04 9.69
C PHE A 120 15.08 12.17 8.53
N GLY A 121 16.02 13.10 8.56
CA GLY A 121 17.03 13.28 7.51
C GLY A 121 16.43 13.47 6.12
N ALA A 122 16.87 12.65 5.17
CA ALA A 122 16.42 12.68 3.78
C ALA A 122 15.15 11.83 3.51
N THR A 123 14.53 11.26 4.55
CA THR A 123 13.36 10.37 4.39
C THR A 123 12.02 11.10 4.37
N VAL A 124 12.04 12.43 4.35
CA VAL A 124 10.86 13.27 4.18
C VAL A 124 11.01 14.18 2.97
N ASN A 125 9.91 14.43 2.25
CA ASN A 125 9.90 15.31 1.09
C ASN A 125 10.14 16.78 1.44
N TYR A 126 9.88 17.13 2.69
CA TYR A 126 10.00 18.50 3.17
C TYR A 126 10.16 18.52 4.68
N TYR A 127 10.98 19.46 5.17
CA TYR A 127 11.14 19.80 6.58
C TYR A 127 11.02 21.32 6.78
N GLU A 128 10.30 21.72 7.81
CA GLU A 128 10.25 23.10 8.30
C GLU A 128 10.26 23.11 9.83
N GLU A 129 10.97 24.05 10.42
CA GLU A 129 10.78 24.41 11.81
C GLU A 129 9.88 25.64 11.86
N LEU A 130 8.72 25.50 12.53
CA LEU A 130 7.75 26.58 12.62
C LEU A 130 8.32 27.69 13.49
N ALA A 131 8.42 28.91 12.95
CA ALA A 131 8.89 30.05 13.70
C ALA A 131 7.97 30.34 14.90
N VAL A 132 8.57 30.64 16.05
CA VAL A 132 7.79 31.02 17.23
C VAL A 132 7.19 32.42 17.00
N PRO A 133 5.88 32.60 17.24
CA PRO A 133 5.25 33.91 17.04
C PRO A 133 5.85 34.95 17.97
N GLN A 134 6.27 36.09 17.42
CA GLN A 134 6.84 37.20 18.16
C GLN A 134 5.87 38.38 18.32
N GLU A 135 4.87 38.49 17.47
CA GLU A 135 3.84 39.55 17.44
C GLU A 135 2.46 38.99 17.13
N ASP A 136 1.40 39.71 17.51
CA ASP A 136 0.00 39.23 17.48
C ASP A 136 -0.62 39.04 16.09
N HIS A 137 0.08 39.32 14.98
CA HIS A 137 -0.52 39.38 13.65
C HIS A 137 0.06 38.44 12.59
N TYR A 138 0.85 37.44 12.96
CA TYR A 138 1.48 36.53 11.99
C TYR A 138 0.66 35.28 11.66
N TYR A 139 -0.67 35.37 11.53
CA TYR A 139 -1.54 34.24 11.21
C TYR A 139 -1.35 33.70 9.79
N THR A 140 -0.83 34.51 8.89
CA THR A 140 -0.58 34.11 7.49
C THR A 140 0.61 33.16 7.35
N TYR A 141 1.62 33.26 8.20
CA TYR A 141 2.81 32.41 8.12
C TYR A 141 2.49 30.93 8.41
N PRO A 142 1.81 30.53 9.51
CA PRO A 142 1.48 29.13 9.74
C PRO A 142 0.59 28.55 8.62
N ARG A 143 -0.29 29.35 8.03
CA ARG A 143 -1.07 28.94 6.85
C ARG A 143 -0.18 28.69 5.63
N GLN A 144 0.80 29.53 5.36
CA GLN A 144 1.76 29.33 4.27
C GLN A 144 2.59 28.06 4.50
N VAL A 145 3.00 27.77 5.73
CA VAL A 145 3.72 26.54 6.09
C VAL A 145 2.83 25.31 5.83
N ALA A 146 1.56 25.34 6.27
CA ALA A 146 0.60 24.26 6.01
C ALA A 146 0.41 24.00 4.50
N ARG A 147 0.23 25.08 3.71
CA ARG A 147 0.10 24.99 2.23
C ARG A 147 1.33 24.35 1.60
N LYS A 148 2.51 24.79 1.99
CA LYS A 148 3.78 24.27 1.46
C LYS A 148 3.98 22.80 1.85
N ALA A 149 3.71 22.44 3.10
CA ALA A 149 3.77 21.08 3.58
C ALA A 149 2.80 20.16 2.82
N TYR A 150 1.54 20.58 2.68
CA TYR A 150 0.54 19.83 1.91
C TYR A 150 0.96 19.64 0.44
N MET A 151 1.39 20.70 -0.24
CA MET A 151 1.85 20.60 -1.62
C MET A 151 3.02 19.65 -1.77
N LYS A 152 3.97 19.64 -0.80
CA LYS A 152 5.12 18.73 -0.81
C LYS A 152 4.76 17.29 -0.47
N ALA A 153 3.76 17.08 0.40
CA ALA A 153 3.26 15.74 0.68
C ALA A 153 2.52 15.13 -0.52
N MET A 154 1.84 15.97 -1.31
CA MET A 154 0.98 15.59 -2.43
C MET A 154 1.60 15.86 -3.82
N ASP A 155 2.89 16.18 -3.87
CA ASP A 155 3.63 16.37 -5.13
C ASP A 155 3.62 15.09 -5.99
N THR A 156 4.21 15.12 -7.16
CA THR A 156 4.33 13.95 -8.06
C THR A 156 4.91 12.74 -7.33
N LYS A 157 5.94 12.93 -6.53
CA LYS A 157 6.42 11.96 -5.55
C LYS A 157 5.72 12.22 -4.22
N LYS A 158 4.55 11.62 -4.03
CA LYS A 158 3.87 11.68 -2.73
C LYS A 158 4.78 11.13 -1.64
N GLY A 159 4.63 11.62 -0.41
CA GLY A 159 5.40 11.11 0.71
C GLY A 159 5.26 11.94 1.98
N PRO A 160 5.99 11.58 3.03
CA PRO A 160 5.91 12.26 4.31
C PRO A 160 6.59 13.63 4.30
N VAL A 161 6.07 14.53 5.14
CA VAL A 161 6.67 15.84 5.45
C VAL A 161 6.74 16.03 6.96
N HIS A 162 7.65 16.85 7.43
CA HIS A 162 7.85 17.09 8.85
C HIS A 162 7.88 18.59 9.17
N ILE A 163 7.04 19.00 10.11
CA ILE A 163 7.06 20.34 10.71
C ILE A 163 7.40 20.18 12.20
N ASN A 164 8.53 20.71 12.63
CA ASN A 164 8.88 20.82 14.04
C ASN A 164 8.24 22.08 14.62
N VAL A 165 7.51 21.95 15.74
CA VAL A 165 6.67 23.00 16.30
C VAL A 165 7.14 23.36 17.70
N PRO A 166 8.04 24.37 17.86
CA PRO A 166 8.43 24.90 19.18
C PRO A 166 7.25 25.60 19.85
N LEU A 167 6.93 25.21 21.09
CA LEU A 167 5.81 25.73 21.87
C LEU A 167 6.25 26.26 23.20
N PHE A 168 5.80 27.49 23.55
CA PHE A 168 5.95 28.09 24.88
C PHE A 168 4.76 27.73 25.77
N GLU A 169 4.99 27.84 27.07
CA GLU A 169 3.91 27.81 28.07
C GLU A 169 3.21 29.18 28.15
N PRO A 170 1.90 29.21 28.42
CA PRO A 170 1.03 28.07 28.74
C PRO A 170 0.66 27.22 27.51
N LEU A 171 0.60 25.88 27.70
CA LEU A 171 0.32 24.92 26.62
C LEU A 171 -1.16 24.66 26.40
N VAL A 172 -1.99 24.89 27.42
CA VAL A 172 -3.45 24.74 27.30
C VAL A 172 -4.00 25.91 26.50
N PRO A 173 -4.58 25.68 25.31
CA PRO A 173 -5.10 26.77 24.49
C PRO A 173 -6.46 27.26 24.98
N GLU A 174 -6.78 28.49 24.64
CA GLU A 174 -8.17 28.96 24.65
C GLU A 174 -8.89 28.37 23.44
N LEU A 175 -10.03 27.72 23.69
CA LEU A 175 -10.84 27.07 22.66
C LEU A 175 -11.93 28.05 22.18
N ASP A 176 -11.56 29.00 21.32
CA ASP A 176 -12.50 29.90 20.63
C ASP A 176 -12.48 29.60 19.13
N SER A 177 -13.64 29.29 18.57
CA SER A 177 -13.79 28.97 17.13
C SER A 177 -13.29 30.10 16.22
N LYS A 178 -13.30 31.34 16.66
CA LYS A 178 -12.78 32.49 15.91
C LYS A 178 -11.28 32.40 15.64
N HIS A 179 -10.54 31.69 16.48
CA HIS A 179 -9.10 31.50 16.29
C HIS A 179 -8.79 30.75 15.00
N PHE A 180 -9.66 29.84 14.57
CA PHE A 180 -9.50 29.09 13.31
C PHE A 180 -9.66 29.99 12.07
N GLU A 181 -10.40 31.09 12.15
CA GLU A 181 -10.62 31.99 11.03
C GLU A 181 -9.53 33.02 10.82
N ALA A 182 -8.66 33.22 11.82
CA ALA A 182 -7.60 34.22 11.80
C ALA A 182 -6.67 34.06 10.57
N GLY A 183 -6.55 35.09 9.76
CA GLY A 183 -5.72 35.13 8.56
C GLY A 183 -6.15 34.19 7.42
N ARG A 184 -7.38 33.65 7.45
CA ARG A 184 -7.91 32.80 6.37
C ARG A 184 -7.98 33.60 5.06
N SER A 185 -7.48 32.99 3.99
CA SER A 185 -7.54 33.57 2.64
C SER A 185 -7.79 32.45 1.62
N PRO A 186 -8.50 32.73 0.52
CA PRO A 186 -8.73 31.72 -0.51
C PRO A 186 -7.41 31.17 -1.05
N PHE A 187 -7.32 29.84 -1.14
CA PHE A 187 -6.19 29.15 -1.73
C PHE A 187 -6.67 27.88 -2.42
N ASN A 188 -6.34 27.74 -3.70
CA ASN A 188 -6.71 26.59 -4.50
C ASN A 188 -5.47 25.95 -5.09
N VAL A 189 -5.32 24.64 -4.92
CA VAL A 189 -4.30 23.85 -5.60
C VAL A 189 -4.89 23.31 -6.90
N VAL A 190 -4.50 23.90 -8.01
CA VAL A 190 -4.87 23.40 -9.34
C VAL A 190 -3.74 22.51 -9.84
N LYS A 191 -3.97 21.21 -9.90
CA LYS A 191 -3.05 20.30 -10.60
C LYS A 191 -3.34 20.37 -12.08
N PRO A 192 -2.34 20.55 -12.96
CA PRO A 192 -2.57 20.43 -14.38
C PRO A 192 -3.06 19.00 -14.66
N HIS A 193 -4.29 18.88 -15.11
CA HIS A 193 -4.75 17.65 -15.72
C HIS A 193 -4.07 17.56 -17.07
N TYR A 194 -3.13 16.66 -17.23
CA TYR A 194 -2.71 16.20 -18.55
C TYR A 194 -3.85 15.31 -19.07
N SER A 195 -5.00 15.92 -19.37
CA SER A 195 -6.03 15.27 -20.17
C SER A 195 -5.53 15.20 -21.59
N SER A 196 -5.49 14.02 -22.14
CA SER A 196 -5.31 13.77 -23.57
C SER A 196 -6.12 14.80 -24.38
N GLY A 197 -5.44 15.77 -24.97
CA GLY A 197 -5.88 16.49 -26.16
C GLY A 197 -7.14 17.33 -26.12
N CYS A 198 -7.46 18.08 -25.04
CA CYS A 198 -8.46 19.14 -25.10
C CYS A 198 -7.97 20.38 -24.35
N ASN A 199 -7.41 21.34 -25.06
CA ASN A 199 -7.24 22.69 -24.57
C ASN A 199 -8.61 23.39 -24.56
N TYR A 200 -9.20 23.55 -23.37
CA TYR A 200 -10.27 24.54 -23.18
C TYR A 200 -9.64 25.90 -22.90
N ASP A 201 -9.52 26.71 -23.94
CA ASP A 201 -9.25 28.14 -23.81
C ASP A 201 -10.59 28.87 -23.73
N ASN A 202 -10.93 29.36 -22.55
CA ASN A 202 -12.19 30.02 -22.25
C ASN A 202 -12.22 31.50 -22.65
N THR A 203 -11.30 32.01 -23.47
CA THR A 203 -11.27 33.46 -23.79
C THR A 203 -11.24 33.83 -25.26
N SER A 204 -11.26 32.91 -26.19
CA SER A 204 -11.51 33.30 -27.59
C SER A 204 -11.90 32.10 -28.44
N GLY A 205 -13.10 32.11 -28.97
CA GLY A 205 -13.67 31.04 -29.78
C GLY A 205 -12.96 30.78 -31.12
N ARG A 206 -11.74 30.30 -31.10
CA ARG A 206 -11.09 29.67 -32.26
C ARG A 206 -10.09 28.61 -31.79
N SER A 207 -10.46 27.35 -31.98
CA SER A 207 -9.60 26.19 -31.80
C SER A 207 -8.69 26.03 -33.01
N HIS A 208 -7.38 26.21 -32.82
CA HIS A 208 -6.40 25.64 -33.72
C HIS A 208 -5.78 24.41 -33.02
N VAL A 209 -6.32 23.23 -33.31
CA VAL A 209 -5.69 21.97 -33.01
C VAL A 209 -4.63 21.73 -34.09
N SER A 210 -3.37 21.88 -33.75
CA SER A 210 -2.30 21.40 -34.63
C SER A 210 -2.21 19.87 -34.48
N ASN A 211 -2.76 19.16 -35.46
CA ASN A 211 -2.69 17.70 -35.62
C ASN A 211 -1.26 17.18 -35.92
N THR A 212 -0.25 17.53 -35.12
CA THR A 212 1.14 17.09 -35.39
C THR A 212 1.69 16.12 -34.37
N THR A 213 0.89 15.66 -33.39
CA THR A 213 1.36 14.74 -32.35
C THR A 213 0.97 13.27 -32.56
N SER A 214 0.00 12.94 -33.43
CA SER A 214 -0.48 11.56 -33.59
C SER A 214 0.50 10.64 -34.33
N SER A 215 1.32 11.13 -35.24
CA SER A 215 2.15 10.26 -36.09
C SER A 215 3.51 9.83 -35.49
N LYS A 216 3.96 10.44 -34.38
CA LYS A 216 5.21 10.03 -33.71
C LYS A 216 4.98 9.07 -32.54
N ASN A 217 3.82 9.13 -31.88
CA ASN A 217 3.50 8.29 -30.73
C ASN A 217 3.09 6.88 -31.13
N ASP A 218 2.42 6.71 -32.28
CA ASP A 218 2.02 5.40 -32.82
C ASP A 218 3.23 4.48 -33.13
N SER A 219 4.44 5.04 -33.24
CA SER A 219 5.63 4.28 -33.64
C SER A 219 6.32 3.55 -32.47
N LEU A 220 6.11 3.96 -31.20
CA LEU A 220 6.88 3.39 -30.07
C LEU A 220 6.60 1.90 -29.89
N LEU A 221 5.36 1.50 -29.79
CA LEU A 221 4.95 0.12 -29.57
C LEU A 221 4.66 -0.66 -30.84
N ALA A 222 4.36 0.03 -31.95
CA ALA A 222 3.96 -0.61 -33.23
C ALA A 222 5.04 -1.52 -33.85
N LYS A 223 6.31 -1.35 -33.46
CA LYS A 223 7.41 -2.20 -33.91
C LYS A 223 7.51 -3.55 -33.17
N HIS A 224 6.79 -3.71 -32.05
CA HIS A 224 6.83 -4.89 -31.19
C HIS A 224 5.61 -5.77 -31.41
N LYS A 225 5.83 -7.05 -31.59
CA LYS A 225 4.76 -8.06 -31.73
C LYS A 225 4.40 -8.69 -30.39
N ASN A 226 5.41 -9.07 -29.62
CA ASN A 226 5.26 -9.77 -28.35
C ASN A 226 5.55 -8.80 -27.20
N ILE A 227 4.50 -8.25 -26.60
CA ILE A 227 4.62 -7.31 -25.48
C ILE A 227 4.20 -8.04 -24.20
N LEU A 228 5.02 -7.89 -23.15
CA LEU A 228 4.74 -8.38 -21.80
C LEU A 228 4.56 -7.19 -20.86
N ILE A 229 3.47 -7.19 -20.10
CA ILE A 229 3.21 -6.15 -19.09
C ILE A 229 3.49 -6.70 -17.70
N LEU A 230 4.21 -5.94 -16.89
CA LEU A 230 4.40 -6.16 -15.46
C LEU A 230 3.61 -5.10 -14.69
N ALA A 231 2.62 -5.51 -13.93
CA ALA A 231 1.86 -4.64 -13.04
C ALA A 231 2.30 -4.88 -11.59
N GLY A 232 3.08 -3.96 -11.05
CA GLY A 232 3.67 -4.07 -9.72
C GLY A 232 2.70 -3.75 -8.58
N PRO A 233 3.15 -3.83 -7.32
CA PRO A 233 2.32 -3.54 -6.15
C PRO A 233 1.94 -2.05 -6.06
N GLN A 234 0.87 -1.78 -5.29
CA GLN A 234 0.40 -0.44 -4.90
C GLN A 234 -0.14 0.43 -6.05
N ILE A 235 -0.60 -0.20 -7.14
CA ILE A 235 -1.33 0.47 -8.21
C ILE A 235 -2.75 0.81 -7.70
N ASP A 236 -3.22 2.01 -7.98
CA ASP A 236 -4.59 2.42 -7.66
C ASP A 236 -5.61 1.65 -8.50
N VAL A 237 -6.82 1.48 -7.96
CA VAL A 237 -7.89 0.74 -8.65
C VAL A 237 -8.27 1.39 -9.99
N VAL A 238 -8.21 2.71 -10.10
CA VAL A 238 -8.50 3.43 -11.34
C VAL A 238 -7.39 3.17 -12.36
N GLU A 239 -6.13 3.29 -11.93
CA GLU A 239 -4.96 2.99 -12.78
C GLU A 239 -4.93 1.52 -13.23
N ALA A 240 -5.38 0.58 -12.39
CA ALA A 240 -5.49 -0.83 -12.74
C ALA A 240 -6.47 -1.06 -13.90
N ASN A 241 -7.59 -0.31 -13.95
CA ASN A 241 -8.52 -0.34 -15.08
C ASN A 241 -7.88 0.17 -16.38
N SER A 242 -7.06 1.23 -16.30
CA SER A 242 -6.33 1.75 -17.45
C SER A 242 -5.34 0.73 -18.01
N ILE A 243 -4.61 0.03 -17.12
CA ILE A 243 -3.71 -1.07 -17.52
C ILE A 243 -4.48 -2.22 -18.18
N LEU A 244 -5.63 -2.63 -17.63
CA LEU A 244 -6.44 -3.71 -18.18
C LEU A 244 -6.95 -3.38 -19.59
N SER A 245 -7.49 -2.17 -19.77
CA SER A 245 -7.97 -1.69 -21.07
C SER A 245 -6.83 -1.64 -22.10
N PHE A 246 -5.69 -1.13 -21.68
CA PHE A 246 -4.48 -1.04 -22.51
C PHE A 246 -3.96 -2.43 -22.92
N ALA A 247 -3.83 -3.35 -21.97
CA ALA A 247 -3.37 -4.71 -22.25
C ALA A 247 -4.33 -5.48 -23.16
N THR A 248 -5.63 -5.31 -22.97
CA THR A 248 -6.65 -5.92 -23.81
C THR A 248 -6.56 -5.44 -25.26
N MET A 249 -6.37 -4.13 -25.45
CA MET A 249 -6.16 -3.55 -26.78
C MET A 249 -4.88 -4.07 -27.45
N LEU A 250 -3.81 -4.23 -26.67
CA LEU A 250 -2.53 -4.76 -27.15
C LEU A 250 -2.52 -6.29 -27.31
N GLN A 251 -3.53 -7.02 -26.85
CA GLN A 251 -3.49 -8.49 -26.73
C GLN A 251 -2.24 -8.97 -25.94
N ALA A 252 -1.86 -8.22 -24.91
CA ALA A 252 -0.63 -8.45 -24.15
C ALA A 252 -0.92 -9.11 -22.79
N PRO A 253 -0.18 -10.15 -22.39
CA PRO A 253 -0.31 -10.73 -21.05
C PRO A 253 0.19 -9.76 -19.98
N ILE A 254 -0.49 -9.73 -18.82
CA ILE A 254 -0.11 -8.97 -17.64
C ILE A 254 0.32 -9.94 -16.55
N LEU A 255 1.59 -9.88 -16.11
CA LEU A 255 1.99 -10.50 -14.86
C LEU A 255 1.57 -9.54 -13.73
N ALA A 256 0.45 -9.85 -13.10
CA ALA A 256 -0.18 -8.97 -12.12
C ALA A 256 0.27 -9.34 -10.70
N ASP A 257 1.03 -8.47 -10.04
CA ASP A 257 1.28 -8.59 -8.60
C ASP A 257 -0.05 -8.65 -7.82
N PRO A 258 -0.18 -9.43 -6.75
CA PRO A 258 -1.43 -9.47 -5.99
C PRO A 258 -1.88 -8.08 -5.51
N LEU A 259 -0.95 -7.20 -5.16
CA LEU A 259 -1.24 -5.83 -4.71
C LEU A 259 -1.36 -4.81 -5.86
N SER A 260 -1.33 -5.25 -7.11
CA SER A 260 -1.53 -4.36 -8.27
C SER A 260 -2.99 -3.93 -8.46
N ASN A 261 -3.92 -4.54 -7.74
CA ASN A 261 -5.35 -4.44 -7.94
C ASN A 261 -5.85 -4.86 -9.34
N VAL A 262 -4.97 -5.29 -10.24
CA VAL A 262 -5.32 -5.79 -11.58
C VAL A 262 -6.04 -7.14 -11.50
N ARG A 263 -5.75 -7.97 -10.47
CA ARG A 263 -6.40 -9.30 -10.28
C ARG A 263 -7.87 -9.21 -9.85
N ARG A 264 -8.40 -8.02 -9.55
CA ARG A 264 -9.78 -7.86 -9.07
C ARG A 264 -10.81 -8.27 -10.12
N CYS A 265 -11.97 -8.72 -9.63
CA CYS A 265 -13.16 -8.82 -10.48
C CYS A 265 -13.72 -7.41 -10.73
N TYR A 266 -13.69 -6.97 -11.96
CA TYR A 266 -14.30 -5.72 -12.37
C TYR A 266 -15.68 -6.01 -12.93
N ASN A 267 -16.74 -5.66 -12.18
CA ASN A 267 -18.09 -5.69 -12.73
C ASN A 267 -18.14 -4.72 -13.92
N SER A 268 -18.54 -5.22 -15.08
CA SER A 268 -18.82 -4.37 -16.23
C SER A 268 -19.85 -3.30 -15.79
N VAL A 269 -19.41 -2.06 -15.64
CA VAL A 269 -20.34 -0.94 -15.48
C VAL A 269 -21.09 -0.83 -16.81
N SER A 270 -22.34 -1.28 -16.82
CA SER A 270 -23.23 -1.11 -17.95
C SER A 270 -23.54 0.38 -18.11
N ASN A 271 -22.71 1.08 -18.86
CA ASN A 271 -23.14 2.34 -19.49
C ASN A 271 -24.10 1.94 -20.62
N HIS A 272 -25.30 2.52 -20.58
CA HIS A 272 -26.39 2.35 -21.53
C HIS A 272 -25.97 2.55 -23.00
N SER A 273 -25.22 1.64 -23.56
CA SER A 273 -25.08 1.41 -24.99
C SER A 273 -24.50 0.03 -25.19
N GLU A 274 -25.14 -0.77 -26.03
CA GLU A 274 -24.73 -2.11 -26.45
C GLU A 274 -23.31 -2.10 -27.05
N LYS A 275 -22.28 -2.13 -26.20
CA LYS A 275 -20.93 -2.48 -26.57
C LYS A 275 -20.59 -3.78 -25.85
N GLU A 276 -20.17 -4.77 -26.62
CA GLU A 276 -19.68 -6.05 -26.16
C GLU A 276 -18.80 -5.87 -24.91
N CYS A 277 -19.17 -6.55 -23.81
CA CYS A 277 -18.33 -6.63 -22.60
C CYS A 277 -17.04 -7.32 -23.00
N ILE A 278 -15.97 -6.58 -23.14
CA ILE A 278 -14.64 -7.14 -23.38
C ILE A 278 -14.24 -7.91 -22.11
N ASP A 279 -14.03 -9.21 -22.28
CA ASP A 279 -13.55 -10.07 -21.20
C ASP A 279 -12.06 -9.77 -20.90
N THR A 280 -11.85 -8.81 -20.01
CA THR A 280 -10.50 -8.38 -19.60
C THR A 280 -9.76 -9.44 -18.78
N SER A 281 -10.45 -10.48 -18.30
CA SER A 281 -9.81 -11.54 -17.49
C SER A 281 -8.77 -12.33 -18.29
N LYS A 282 -8.91 -12.39 -19.61
CA LYS A 282 -8.05 -13.18 -20.49
C LYS A 282 -6.61 -12.71 -20.60
N VAL A 283 -6.33 -11.45 -20.29
CA VAL A 283 -4.96 -10.90 -20.34
C VAL A 283 -4.23 -11.01 -19.01
N ILE A 284 -4.92 -11.33 -17.90
CA ILE A 284 -4.34 -11.40 -16.56
C ILE A 284 -3.73 -12.77 -16.32
N ILE A 285 -2.45 -12.78 -15.96
CA ILE A 285 -1.71 -13.96 -15.54
C ILE A 285 -1.43 -13.81 -14.05
N SER A 286 -2.07 -14.64 -13.24
CA SER A 286 -2.01 -14.56 -11.76
C SER A 286 -1.22 -15.70 -11.12
N THR A 287 -0.98 -16.78 -11.84
CA THR A 287 -0.30 -17.99 -11.32
C THR A 287 1.15 -18.13 -11.83
N TYR A 288 1.69 -17.07 -12.40
CA TYR A 288 2.99 -17.03 -13.07
C TYR A 288 4.15 -17.55 -12.21
N ASP A 289 4.20 -17.24 -10.92
CA ASP A 289 5.33 -17.66 -10.08
C ASP A 289 5.41 -19.19 -9.97
N ALA A 290 4.28 -19.89 -10.03
CA ALA A 290 4.27 -21.36 -9.94
C ALA A 290 4.91 -21.99 -11.17
N PHE A 291 4.41 -21.72 -12.38
CA PHE A 291 4.93 -22.37 -13.59
C PHE A 291 6.29 -21.84 -14.04
N LEU A 292 6.67 -20.60 -13.69
CA LEU A 292 8.02 -20.07 -13.94
C LEU A 292 9.11 -20.71 -13.09
N ALA A 293 8.76 -21.64 -12.20
CA ALA A 293 9.74 -22.53 -11.56
C ALA A 293 10.50 -23.37 -12.59
N ASP A 294 9.85 -23.69 -13.70
CA ASP A 294 10.47 -24.32 -14.85
C ASP A 294 11.18 -23.29 -15.73
N LYS A 295 12.52 -23.34 -15.70
CA LYS A 295 13.36 -22.39 -16.45
C LYS A 295 13.38 -22.66 -17.96
N GLU A 296 12.93 -23.82 -18.41
CA GLU A 296 12.84 -24.14 -19.84
C GLU A 296 11.76 -23.28 -20.54
N LEU A 297 10.80 -22.78 -19.78
CA LEU A 297 9.79 -21.83 -20.27
C LEU A 297 10.36 -20.43 -20.57
N TRP A 298 11.43 -20.00 -19.90
CA TRP A 298 11.90 -18.62 -19.97
C TRP A 298 12.29 -18.16 -21.40
N PRO A 299 13.04 -18.95 -22.21
CA PRO A 299 13.30 -18.57 -23.60
C PRO A 299 12.05 -18.60 -24.49
N ILE A 300 11.08 -19.49 -24.23
CA ILE A 300 9.84 -19.63 -25.02
C ILE A 300 8.90 -18.42 -24.79
N LEU A 301 8.96 -17.85 -23.59
CA LEU A 301 8.12 -16.73 -23.14
C LEU A 301 8.80 -15.37 -23.35
N LYS A 302 9.96 -15.34 -23.99
CA LYS A 302 10.71 -14.09 -24.21
C LYS A 302 9.92 -13.14 -25.11
N PRO A 303 9.63 -11.89 -24.66
CA PRO A 303 8.96 -10.87 -25.45
C PRO A 303 9.94 -10.05 -26.29
N ASP A 304 9.41 -9.19 -27.17
CA ASP A 304 10.17 -8.15 -27.83
C ASP A 304 10.30 -6.90 -26.94
N CYS A 305 9.25 -6.67 -26.12
CA CYS A 305 9.17 -5.52 -25.23
C CYS A 305 8.54 -5.90 -23.90
N VAL A 306 9.10 -5.39 -22.80
CA VAL A 306 8.50 -5.41 -21.46
C VAL A 306 8.06 -4.00 -21.10
N ILE A 307 6.84 -3.84 -20.59
CA ILE A 307 6.33 -2.59 -20.03
C ILE A 307 6.07 -2.80 -18.56
N GLN A 308 6.79 -2.09 -17.69
CA GLN A 308 6.60 -2.16 -16.25
C GLN A 308 5.85 -0.92 -15.76
N PHE A 309 4.74 -1.14 -15.04
CA PHE A 309 4.00 -0.12 -14.31
C PHE A 309 4.26 -0.25 -12.80
N GLY A 310 4.70 0.85 -12.20
CA GLY A 310 5.03 0.89 -10.77
C GLY A 310 6.27 0.08 -10.40
N GLN A 311 6.31 -0.42 -9.17
CA GLN A 311 7.42 -1.24 -8.67
C GLN A 311 7.44 -2.62 -9.37
N ILE A 312 8.60 -3.30 -9.32
CA ILE A 312 8.67 -4.66 -9.85
C ILE A 312 7.83 -5.63 -8.99
N VAL A 313 7.24 -6.63 -9.62
CA VAL A 313 6.41 -7.65 -8.95
C VAL A 313 7.18 -8.41 -7.86
N VAL A 314 6.47 -8.92 -6.85
CA VAL A 314 7.06 -9.62 -5.70
C VAL A 314 7.82 -10.90 -6.09
N SER A 315 7.44 -11.53 -7.20
CA SER A 315 8.03 -12.77 -7.69
C SER A 315 9.50 -12.63 -8.03
N LYS A 316 10.34 -13.36 -7.30
CA LYS A 316 11.78 -13.44 -7.61
C LYS A 316 12.06 -14.17 -8.92
N ARG A 317 11.18 -15.11 -9.32
CA ARG A 317 11.31 -15.86 -10.58
C ARG A 317 11.11 -14.95 -11.78
N VAL A 318 10.11 -14.07 -11.74
CA VAL A 318 9.91 -13.05 -12.77
C VAL A 318 11.14 -12.14 -12.88
N GLN A 319 11.66 -11.66 -11.76
CA GLN A 319 12.86 -10.82 -11.76
C GLN A 319 14.07 -11.55 -12.40
N GLN A 320 14.27 -12.84 -12.05
CA GLN A 320 15.36 -13.65 -12.63
C GLN A 320 15.13 -13.96 -14.10
N MET A 321 13.91 -14.25 -14.51
CA MET A 321 13.53 -14.49 -15.91
C MET A 321 13.82 -13.25 -16.76
N VAL A 322 13.33 -12.10 -16.36
CA VAL A 322 13.59 -10.81 -17.04
C VAL A 322 15.08 -10.51 -17.11
N ALA A 323 15.81 -10.71 -16.01
CA ALA A 323 17.25 -10.50 -15.97
C ALA A 323 18.03 -11.42 -16.94
N SER A 324 17.49 -12.59 -17.28
CA SER A 324 18.10 -13.56 -18.20
C SER A 324 17.93 -13.22 -19.68
N TRP A 325 17.02 -12.30 -20.02
CA TRP A 325 16.74 -11.94 -21.40
C TRP A 325 17.67 -10.84 -21.92
N ASP A 326 18.26 -11.06 -23.08
CA ASP A 326 19.01 -10.06 -23.82
C ASP A 326 18.22 -9.57 -25.04
N ASN A 327 18.52 -8.36 -25.49
CA ASN A 327 17.89 -7.74 -26.66
C ASN A 327 16.35 -7.64 -26.54
N VAL A 328 15.84 -7.31 -25.35
CA VAL A 328 14.45 -6.98 -25.09
C VAL A 328 14.38 -5.49 -24.76
N GLU A 329 13.51 -4.74 -25.41
CA GLU A 329 13.25 -3.38 -25.00
C GLU A 329 12.49 -3.38 -23.67
N TYR A 330 12.98 -2.64 -22.68
CA TYR A 330 12.35 -2.58 -21.36
C TYR A 330 11.96 -1.15 -21.02
N ILE A 331 10.66 -0.89 -21.03
CA ILE A 331 10.07 0.41 -20.76
C ILE A 331 9.56 0.44 -19.32
N GLU A 332 10.16 1.28 -18.50
CA GLU A 332 9.72 1.55 -17.13
C GLU A 332 8.85 2.82 -17.12
N VAL A 333 7.59 2.69 -16.75
CA VAL A 333 6.64 3.81 -16.67
C VAL A 333 6.44 4.21 -15.21
N ASN A 334 6.89 5.42 -14.86
CA ASN A 334 6.81 5.95 -13.51
C ASN A 334 6.56 7.47 -13.57
N PRO A 335 5.68 8.04 -12.75
CA PRO A 335 5.48 9.50 -12.71
C PRO A 335 6.70 10.28 -12.19
N THR A 336 7.63 9.61 -11.50
CA THR A 336 8.90 10.19 -11.05
C THR A 336 10.07 9.69 -11.89
N MET A 337 11.27 10.26 -11.68
CA MET A 337 12.51 9.78 -12.30
C MET A 337 13.20 8.67 -11.47
N ASP A 338 12.54 8.16 -10.44
CA ASP A 338 13.08 7.05 -9.65
C ASP A 338 12.93 5.73 -10.43
N SER A 339 14.00 4.96 -10.57
CA SER A 339 13.92 3.61 -11.14
C SER A 339 13.40 2.63 -10.10
N MET A 340 12.43 1.81 -10.51
CA MET A 340 11.78 0.78 -9.70
C MET A 340 12.11 -0.64 -10.17
N ASN A 341 13.16 -0.78 -11.01
CA ASN A 341 13.58 -2.05 -11.59
C ASN A 341 15.02 -2.44 -11.16
N PRO A 342 15.17 -3.37 -10.19
CA PRO A 342 16.49 -3.80 -9.72
C PRO A 342 17.21 -4.75 -10.69
N THR A 343 16.60 -5.16 -11.80
CA THR A 343 17.23 -6.12 -12.74
C THR A 343 18.29 -5.48 -13.63
N GLY A 344 18.34 -4.15 -13.71
CA GLY A 344 19.24 -3.41 -14.58
C GLY A 344 18.94 -3.54 -16.08
N LYS A 345 17.74 -4.01 -16.44
CA LYS A 345 17.33 -4.23 -17.84
C LYS A 345 16.56 -3.06 -18.46
N THR A 346 16.27 -2.00 -17.72
CA THR A 346 15.57 -0.82 -18.24
C THR A 346 16.35 -0.19 -19.38
N THR A 347 15.75 -0.15 -20.56
CA THR A 347 16.29 0.50 -21.76
C THR A 347 15.68 1.88 -21.98
N MET A 348 14.47 2.10 -21.45
CA MET A 348 13.76 3.36 -21.54
C MET A 348 13.02 3.65 -20.23
N HIS A 349 13.22 4.84 -19.68
CA HIS A 349 12.43 5.36 -18.57
C HIS A 349 11.44 6.39 -19.10
N MET A 350 10.15 6.14 -18.91
CA MET A 350 9.07 7.02 -19.34
C MET A 350 8.47 7.73 -18.13
N GLN A 351 8.78 9.01 -17.98
CA GLN A 351 8.21 9.83 -16.92
C GLN A 351 6.77 10.19 -17.28
N ALA A 352 5.83 9.36 -16.87
CA ALA A 352 4.40 9.55 -17.09
C ALA A 352 3.58 8.85 -16.01
N SER A 353 2.37 9.33 -15.76
CA SER A 353 1.38 8.53 -15.03
C SER A 353 0.88 7.38 -15.91
N ILE A 354 0.35 6.34 -15.27
CA ILE A 354 -0.20 5.17 -15.98
C ILE A 354 -1.28 5.61 -16.98
N ASP A 355 -2.22 6.45 -16.56
CA ASP A 355 -3.30 6.94 -17.43
C ASP A 355 -2.79 7.71 -18.65
N VAL A 356 -1.78 8.55 -18.46
CA VAL A 356 -1.18 9.30 -19.57
C VAL A 356 -0.51 8.35 -20.54
N PHE A 357 0.28 7.40 -20.05
CA PHE A 357 0.98 6.46 -20.92
C PHE A 357 0.01 5.57 -21.69
N THR A 358 -0.95 4.95 -21.02
CA THR A 358 -1.91 4.02 -21.64
C THR A 358 -2.80 4.69 -22.69
N ASN A 359 -3.13 5.97 -22.48
CA ASN A 359 -3.92 6.75 -23.45
C ASN A 359 -3.09 7.21 -24.68
N LEU A 360 -1.80 7.49 -24.51
CA LEU A 360 -0.95 8.02 -25.59
C LEU A 360 -0.34 6.94 -26.50
N TYR A 361 -0.10 5.73 -25.97
CA TYR A 361 0.67 4.69 -26.66
C TYR A 361 -0.14 3.43 -26.97
N GLY A 362 -1.45 3.48 -26.83
CA GLY A 362 -2.32 2.37 -27.22
C GLY A 362 -2.33 2.16 -28.74
N VAL A 363 -1.93 0.97 -29.18
CA VAL A 363 -1.98 0.54 -30.59
C VAL A 363 -2.69 -0.80 -30.65
N ASN A 364 -3.46 -1.05 -31.68
CA ASN A 364 -3.98 -2.39 -31.94
C ASN A 364 -2.79 -3.28 -32.34
N ASN A 365 -2.54 -4.29 -31.53
CA ASN A 365 -1.53 -5.31 -31.82
C ASN A 365 -2.25 -6.62 -32.16
N ASP A 366 -1.76 -7.31 -33.17
CA ASP A 366 -2.36 -8.55 -33.67
C ASP A 366 -1.43 -9.73 -33.39
N SER A 367 -1.17 -9.99 -32.11
CA SER A 367 -0.32 -11.10 -31.67
C SER A 367 -1.01 -12.05 -30.69
N PRO A 368 -2.15 -12.66 -31.07
CA PRO A 368 -2.90 -13.55 -30.18
C PRO A 368 -2.11 -14.80 -29.78
N ALA A 369 -1.15 -15.23 -30.60
CA ALA A 369 -0.35 -16.43 -30.34
C ALA A 369 0.55 -16.27 -29.09
N TYR A 370 1.13 -15.06 -28.85
CA TYR A 370 1.95 -14.82 -27.68
C TYR A 370 1.10 -14.83 -26.39
N LEU A 371 -0.05 -14.15 -26.41
CA LEU A 371 -0.99 -14.18 -25.29
C LEU A 371 -1.51 -15.61 -25.04
N GLY A 372 -1.79 -16.37 -26.10
CA GLY A 372 -2.26 -17.76 -26.01
C GLY A 372 -1.32 -18.68 -25.22
N LYS A 373 0.00 -18.51 -25.37
CA LYS A 373 1.01 -19.25 -24.57
C LYS A 373 0.82 -19.01 -23.08
N TRP A 374 0.68 -17.75 -22.69
CA TRP A 374 0.49 -17.38 -21.28
C TRP A 374 -0.86 -17.84 -20.72
N GLN A 375 -1.92 -17.78 -21.52
CA GLN A 375 -3.24 -18.28 -21.14
C GLN A 375 -3.25 -19.81 -20.91
N HIS A 376 -2.54 -20.56 -21.75
CA HIS A 376 -2.37 -22.00 -21.54
C HIS A 376 -1.70 -22.31 -20.22
N LEU A 377 -0.62 -21.59 -19.87
CA LEU A 377 0.10 -21.73 -18.62
C LEU A 377 -0.75 -21.28 -17.41
N GLU A 378 -1.50 -20.20 -17.54
CA GLU A 378 -2.41 -19.71 -16.49
C GLU A 378 -3.50 -20.75 -16.18
N THR A 379 -4.06 -21.39 -17.21
CA THR A 379 -5.07 -22.45 -17.03
C THR A 379 -4.49 -23.62 -16.24
N ALA A 380 -3.34 -24.15 -16.64
CA ALA A 380 -2.65 -25.22 -15.93
C ALA A 380 -2.27 -24.82 -14.49
N GLY A 381 -1.85 -23.57 -14.31
CA GLY A 381 -1.54 -23.00 -12.99
C GLY A 381 -2.77 -22.95 -12.08
N LYS A 382 -3.89 -22.40 -12.57
CA LYS A 382 -5.14 -22.31 -11.82
C LYS A 382 -5.70 -23.69 -11.46
N GLU A 383 -5.68 -24.63 -12.39
CA GLU A 383 -6.10 -26.03 -12.13
C GLU A 383 -5.28 -26.63 -10.99
N LYS A 384 -3.95 -26.52 -11.06
CA LYS A 384 -3.06 -27.10 -10.05
C LYS A 384 -3.17 -26.43 -8.70
N LEU A 385 -3.05 -25.10 -8.65
CA LEU A 385 -3.09 -24.34 -7.39
C LEU A 385 -4.49 -24.33 -6.78
N GLY A 386 -5.54 -24.40 -7.60
CA GLY A 386 -6.93 -24.46 -7.15
C GLY A 386 -7.24 -25.67 -6.28
N THR A 387 -6.57 -26.81 -6.51
CA THR A 387 -6.74 -28.01 -5.67
C THR A 387 -6.27 -27.82 -4.22
N ALA A 388 -5.58 -26.71 -3.90
CA ALA A 388 -5.19 -26.41 -2.53
C ALA A 388 -6.38 -26.23 -1.57
N ILE A 389 -7.57 -25.90 -2.08
CA ILE A 389 -8.79 -25.77 -1.27
C ILE A 389 -9.23 -27.13 -0.67
N GLU A 390 -8.81 -28.24 -1.28
CA GLU A 390 -9.12 -29.61 -0.84
C GLU A 390 -8.06 -30.18 0.13
N GLU A 391 -7.03 -29.41 0.47
CA GLU A 391 -5.97 -29.88 1.39
C GLU A 391 -6.57 -30.18 2.76
N PRO A 392 -6.44 -31.41 3.29
CA PRO A 392 -7.08 -31.82 4.54
C PRO A 392 -6.42 -31.23 5.79
N SER A 393 -5.27 -30.59 5.67
CA SER A 393 -4.58 -29.92 6.78
C SER A 393 -4.72 -28.41 6.73
N CYS A 394 -4.52 -27.73 7.86
CA CYS A 394 -4.38 -26.29 7.89
C CYS A 394 -3.16 -25.88 7.07
N PHE A 395 -3.41 -25.15 6.00
CA PHE A 395 -2.41 -24.72 5.02
C PHE A 395 -2.71 -23.30 4.54
N GLU A 396 -1.70 -22.47 4.44
CA GLU A 396 -1.82 -21.07 4.04
C GLU A 396 -2.53 -20.92 2.68
N GLY A 397 -2.17 -21.74 1.71
CA GLY A 397 -2.79 -21.74 0.38
C GLY A 397 -4.29 -22.06 0.40
N ARG A 398 -4.73 -23.01 1.23
CA ARG A 398 -6.15 -23.29 1.44
C ARG A 398 -6.85 -22.08 2.06
N THR A 399 -6.24 -21.50 3.09
CA THR A 399 -6.77 -20.30 3.76
C THR A 399 -7.03 -19.17 2.77
N ILE A 400 -6.07 -18.88 1.90
CA ILE A 400 -6.21 -17.80 0.91
C ILE A 400 -7.32 -18.10 -0.10
N ARG A 401 -7.44 -19.35 -0.57
CA ARG A 401 -8.51 -19.77 -1.49
C ARG A 401 -9.90 -19.63 -0.83
N GLU A 402 -10.05 -20.08 0.40
CA GLU A 402 -11.31 -19.96 1.14
C GLU A 402 -11.63 -18.50 1.46
N LEU A 403 -10.64 -17.71 1.89
CA LEU A 403 -10.85 -16.27 2.10
C LEU A 403 -11.36 -15.59 0.83
N GLN A 404 -10.76 -15.88 -0.33
CA GLN A 404 -11.16 -15.28 -1.60
C GLN A 404 -12.61 -15.57 -1.97
N GLN A 405 -13.12 -16.75 -1.62
CA GLN A 405 -14.50 -17.16 -1.91
C GLN A 405 -15.54 -16.56 -0.95
N HIS A 406 -15.13 -16.25 0.30
CA HIS A 406 -16.06 -15.84 1.35
C HIS A 406 -16.00 -14.34 1.67
N ILE A 407 -14.97 -13.64 1.20
CA ILE A 407 -14.82 -12.21 1.47
C ILE A 407 -15.86 -11.39 0.70
N SER A 408 -16.39 -10.34 1.32
CA SER A 408 -17.36 -9.45 0.68
C SER A 408 -16.72 -8.66 -0.48
N ASN A 409 -17.53 -8.32 -1.48
CA ASN A 409 -17.07 -7.63 -2.70
C ASN A 409 -16.48 -6.24 -2.46
N ASN A 410 -16.85 -5.57 -1.37
CA ASN A 410 -16.33 -4.25 -1.01
C ASN A 410 -15.27 -4.30 0.09
N ALA A 411 -14.77 -5.49 0.41
CA ALA A 411 -13.76 -5.64 1.45
C ALA A 411 -12.40 -5.10 1.03
N GLN A 412 -11.59 -4.84 2.05
CA GLN A 412 -10.18 -4.50 1.92
C GLN A 412 -9.34 -5.47 2.76
N VAL A 413 -8.20 -5.88 2.22
CA VAL A 413 -7.31 -6.83 2.88
C VAL A 413 -5.92 -6.24 2.97
N LEU A 414 -5.39 -6.09 4.17
CA LEU A 414 -3.96 -5.86 4.35
C LEU A 414 -3.23 -7.20 4.38
N VAL A 415 -2.30 -7.36 3.46
CA VAL A 415 -1.45 -8.56 3.37
C VAL A 415 -0.09 -8.25 3.98
N ALA A 416 0.29 -8.97 5.04
CA ALA A 416 1.59 -8.81 5.67
C ALA A 416 2.73 -9.27 4.73
N ASN A 417 3.93 -8.81 5.04
CA ASN A 417 5.14 -9.23 4.34
C ASN A 417 5.55 -10.68 4.66
N SER A 418 6.74 -11.09 4.28
CA SER A 418 7.29 -12.44 4.45
C SER A 418 6.57 -13.48 3.59
N MET A 419 5.99 -14.54 4.19
CA MET A 419 5.27 -15.57 3.41
C MET A 419 3.89 -15.11 2.97
N SER A 420 3.15 -14.37 3.80
CA SER A 420 1.77 -13.97 3.50
C SER A 420 1.59 -13.35 2.11
N ILE A 421 2.44 -12.40 1.72
CA ILE A 421 2.35 -11.80 0.36
C ILE A 421 2.66 -12.81 -0.75
N ARG A 422 3.54 -13.79 -0.48
CA ARG A 422 3.87 -14.84 -1.45
C ARG A 422 2.74 -15.85 -1.57
N ASP A 423 2.03 -16.13 -0.48
CA ASP A 423 0.86 -17.00 -0.47
C ASP A 423 -0.27 -16.35 -1.29
N PHE A 424 -0.45 -15.03 -1.18
CA PHE A 424 -1.35 -14.30 -2.05
C PHE A 424 -0.90 -14.32 -3.52
N ASP A 425 0.38 -14.23 -3.81
CA ASP A 425 0.89 -14.32 -5.19
C ASP A 425 0.58 -15.67 -5.82
N TYR A 426 0.64 -16.77 -5.06
CA TYR A 426 0.29 -18.12 -5.54
C TYR A 426 -1.21 -18.38 -5.59
N PHE A 427 -1.96 -18.04 -4.53
CA PHE A 427 -3.30 -18.60 -4.29
C PHE A 427 -4.45 -17.58 -4.41
N TRP A 428 -4.17 -16.30 -4.63
CA TRP A 428 -5.19 -15.29 -4.91
C TRP A 428 -5.36 -15.11 -6.41
N PHE A 429 -6.40 -15.75 -6.99
CA PHE A 429 -6.59 -15.78 -8.43
C PHE A 429 -7.27 -14.53 -8.96
N SER A 430 -7.00 -14.23 -10.24
CA SER A 430 -7.65 -13.13 -10.94
C SER A 430 -9.12 -13.40 -11.22
N GLY A 431 -9.95 -12.34 -11.10
CA GLY A 431 -11.36 -12.38 -11.50
C GLY A 431 -12.33 -13.01 -10.48
N GLU A 432 -11.86 -13.50 -9.33
CA GLU A 432 -12.71 -14.20 -8.36
C GLU A 432 -13.17 -13.32 -7.18
N SER A 433 -12.54 -12.18 -6.94
CA SER A 433 -12.91 -11.25 -5.87
C SER A 433 -12.70 -9.81 -6.32
N SER A 434 -13.56 -8.91 -5.87
CA SER A 434 -13.41 -7.46 -6.06
C SER A 434 -12.83 -6.75 -4.83
N ALA A 435 -12.35 -7.47 -3.82
CA ALA A 435 -11.67 -6.89 -2.66
C ALA A 435 -10.41 -6.10 -3.09
N VAL A 436 -10.12 -5.02 -2.36
CA VAL A 436 -8.91 -4.22 -2.56
C VAL A 436 -7.80 -4.76 -1.68
N LEU A 437 -6.66 -5.11 -2.28
CA LEU A 437 -5.51 -5.60 -1.54
C LEU A 437 -4.51 -4.48 -1.27
N TYR A 438 -4.08 -4.39 -0.03
CA TYR A 438 -3.07 -3.45 0.46
C TYR A 438 -1.87 -4.19 1.05
N GLY A 439 -0.72 -3.53 1.09
CA GLY A 439 0.48 -4.02 1.77
C GLY A 439 1.43 -2.90 2.12
N ASN A 440 2.35 -3.14 3.05
CA ASN A 440 3.45 -2.24 3.36
C ASN A 440 4.68 -2.68 2.55
N ARG A 441 4.74 -2.24 1.28
CA ARG A 441 5.73 -2.68 0.29
C ARG A 441 6.78 -1.64 -0.05
N GLY A 442 6.83 -0.54 0.68
CA GLY A 442 7.89 0.47 0.55
C GLY A 442 9.24 -0.07 1.01
N VAL A 443 9.29 -0.60 2.23
CA VAL A 443 10.50 -1.18 2.84
C VAL A 443 10.35 -2.64 3.27
N ASN A 444 9.17 -3.22 3.08
CA ASN A 444 8.87 -4.64 3.33
C ASN A 444 9.07 -5.09 4.79
N GLY A 445 8.88 -4.21 5.77
CA GLY A 445 8.94 -4.54 7.20
C GLY A 445 7.80 -5.44 7.66
N ILE A 446 7.98 -6.10 8.80
CA ILE A 446 6.91 -6.88 9.48
C ILE A 446 6.28 -6.09 10.63
N ASP A 447 6.77 -4.89 10.88
CA ASP A 447 6.28 -3.93 11.86
C ASP A 447 5.02 -3.20 11.38
N GLY A 448 4.21 -2.74 12.32
CA GLY A 448 3.05 -1.88 12.07
C GLY A 448 1.91 -2.49 11.24
N THR A 449 1.86 -3.82 11.07
CA THR A 449 0.83 -4.46 10.21
C THR A 449 -0.56 -4.37 10.82
N ILE A 450 -0.72 -4.59 12.12
CA ILE A 450 -2.01 -4.46 12.82
C ILE A 450 -2.45 -3.00 12.80
N SER A 451 -1.54 -2.09 13.13
CA SER A 451 -1.81 -0.66 13.17
C SER A 451 -2.21 -0.11 11.80
N THR A 452 -1.54 -0.54 10.73
CA THR A 452 -1.93 -0.17 9.36
C THR A 452 -3.33 -0.71 8.99
N ALA A 453 -3.65 -1.95 9.37
CA ALA A 453 -4.96 -2.54 9.11
C ALA A 453 -6.08 -1.81 9.87
N LEU A 454 -5.82 -1.40 11.12
CA LEU A 454 -6.76 -0.57 11.89
C LEU A 454 -6.92 0.82 11.28
N GLY A 455 -5.84 1.39 10.72
CA GLY A 455 -5.94 2.63 9.95
C GLY A 455 -6.79 2.48 8.69
N LEU A 456 -6.69 1.36 7.98
CA LEU A 456 -7.59 1.06 6.85
C LEU A 456 -9.05 0.97 7.30
N ALA A 457 -9.32 0.36 8.45
CA ALA A 457 -10.68 0.14 8.97
C ALA A 457 -11.45 1.44 9.29
N THR A 458 -10.77 2.59 9.38
CA THR A 458 -11.40 3.88 9.67
C THR A 458 -12.39 4.35 8.60
N ASN A 459 -12.32 3.82 7.37
CA ASN A 459 -13.28 4.13 6.32
C ASN A 459 -14.60 3.32 6.42
N GLY A 460 -14.74 2.47 7.44
CA GLY A 460 -15.95 1.68 7.70
C GLY A 460 -16.16 0.48 6.77
N LEU A 461 -15.23 0.19 5.87
CA LEU A 461 -15.31 -0.99 5.00
C LEU A 461 -14.90 -2.27 5.76
N PRO A 462 -15.48 -3.44 5.41
CA PRO A 462 -15.01 -4.72 5.94
C PRO A 462 -13.51 -4.88 5.72
N THR A 463 -12.75 -4.98 6.83
CA THR A 463 -11.29 -4.96 6.79
C THR A 463 -10.73 -6.27 7.34
N TYR A 464 -9.81 -6.84 6.59
CA TYR A 464 -9.10 -8.07 6.95
C TYR A 464 -7.58 -7.82 6.99
N LEU A 465 -6.91 -8.48 7.93
CA LEU A 465 -5.45 -8.59 7.97
C LEU A 465 -5.07 -10.06 7.85
N VAL A 466 -4.23 -10.42 6.88
CA VAL A 466 -3.61 -11.75 6.82
C VAL A 466 -2.15 -11.63 7.18
N THR A 467 -1.73 -12.30 8.26
CA THR A 467 -0.42 -12.11 8.87
C THR A 467 0.13 -13.41 9.47
N GLY A 468 1.46 -13.50 9.56
CA GLY A 468 2.14 -14.54 10.35
C GLY A 468 2.30 -14.13 11.82
N ASP A 469 2.61 -15.09 12.66
CA ASP A 469 2.75 -14.96 14.12
C ASP A 469 3.81 -13.94 14.54
N LEU A 470 4.99 -13.92 13.91
CA LEU A 470 6.04 -12.95 14.25
C LEU A 470 5.64 -11.51 13.89
N SER A 471 4.98 -11.32 12.74
CA SER A 471 4.50 -10.00 12.34
C SER A 471 3.36 -9.53 13.24
N PHE A 472 2.46 -10.44 13.64
CA PHE A 472 1.42 -10.16 14.64
C PHE A 472 2.03 -9.75 15.98
N PHE A 473 2.97 -10.54 16.49
CA PHE A 473 3.65 -10.25 17.77
C PHE A 473 4.39 -8.91 17.76
N HIS A 474 5.01 -8.57 16.61
CA HIS A 474 5.77 -7.34 16.47
C HIS A 474 4.92 -6.07 16.65
N ASP A 475 3.63 -6.13 16.35
CA ASP A 475 2.71 -4.98 16.41
C ASP A 475 1.44 -5.24 17.25
N VAL A 476 1.50 -6.22 18.16
CA VAL A 476 0.34 -6.64 18.97
C VAL A 476 -0.24 -5.51 19.82
N ASN A 477 0.58 -4.57 20.26
CA ASN A 477 0.15 -3.40 21.03
C ASN A 477 -0.71 -2.42 20.19
N GLY A 478 -0.64 -2.48 18.88
CA GLY A 478 -1.54 -1.75 17.98
C GLY A 478 -3.03 -2.06 18.21
N LEU A 479 -3.34 -3.25 18.75
CA LEU A 479 -4.72 -3.62 19.10
C LEU A 479 -5.39 -2.70 20.14
N ALA A 480 -4.61 -2.00 20.94
CA ALA A 480 -5.14 -1.14 22.01
C ALA A 480 -6.07 -0.03 21.48
N VAL A 481 -5.81 0.50 20.29
CA VAL A 481 -6.58 1.59 19.70
C VAL A 481 -7.96 1.15 19.22
N ALA A 482 -8.13 -0.10 18.86
CA ALA A 482 -9.35 -0.61 18.24
C ALA A 482 -10.59 -0.44 19.13
N LYS A 483 -10.43 -0.74 20.44
CA LYS A 483 -11.53 -0.59 21.42
C LYS A 483 -11.89 0.87 21.68
N THR A 484 -10.91 1.76 21.68
CA THR A 484 -11.13 3.18 21.99
C THR A 484 -11.88 3.90 20.87
N HIS A 485 -11.73 3.41 19.63
CA HIS A 485 -12.29 4.04 18.43
C HIS A 485 -13.30 3.15 17.68
N ASP A 486 -13.82 2.09 18.33
CA ASP A 486 -14.84 1.18 17.77
C ASP A 486 -14.49 0.65 16.37
N LEU A 487 -13.20 0.30 16.14
CA LEU A 487 -12.72 -0.17 14.85
C LEU A 487 -12.97 -1.67 14.67
N ASN A 488 -13.43 -2.05 13.48
CA ASN A 488 -13.73 -3.44 13.13
C ASN A 488 -12.60 -4.02 12.26
N LEU A 489 -12.02 -5.14 12.70
CA LEU A 489 -10.93 -5.80 11.96
C LEU A 489 -10.98 -7.32 12.17
N THR A 490 -10.99 -8.09 11.10
CA THR A 490 -10.79 -9.54 11.15
C THR A 490 -9.32 -9.86 10.86
N ILE A 491 -8.63 -10.50 11.81
CA ILE A 491 -7.23 -10.90 11.69
C ILE A 491 -7.16 -12.40 11.43
N ILE A 492 -6.62 -12.80 10.29
CA ILE A 492 -6.28 -14.18 9.97
C ILE A 492 -4.80 -14.37 10.31
N LEU A 493 -4.58 -15.08 11.40
CA LEU A 493 -3.26 -15.29 11.98
C LEU A 493 -2.76 -16.71 11.65
N HIS A 494 -1.86 -16.81 10.68
CA HIS A 494 -1.12 -18.06 10.45
C HIS A 494 -0.04 -18.23 11.53
N ASN A 495 -0.32 -19.12 12.47
CA ASN A 495 0.62 -19.42 13.56
C ASN A 495 1.41 -20.69 13.23
N ASN A 496 2.64 -20.52 12.73
CA ASN A 496 3.57 -21.60 12.46
C ASN A 496 4.74 -21.65 13.47
N ASP A 497 4.63 -20.88 14.55
CA ASP A 497 5.62 -20.69 15.61
C ASP A 497 7.00 -20.28 15.06
N GLY A 498 7.03 -19.22 14.24
CA GLY A 498 8.29 -18.57 13.86
C GLY A 498 8.43 -18.13 12.40
N GLY A 499 9.69 -17.89 12.00
CA GLY A 499 10.06 -17.31 10.72
C GLY A 499 9.96 -18.27 9.54
N GLY A 500 8.74 -18.54 9.03
CA GLY A 500 8.47 -19.49 7.94
C GLY A 500 9.25 -19.23 6.64
N ILE A 501 9.52 -17.97 6.30
CA ILE A 501 10.28 -17.62 5.08
C ILE A 501 11.71 -18.23 5.08
N PHE A 502 12.32 -18.37 6.25
CA PHE A 502 13.68 -18.89 6.36
C PHE A 502 13.80 -20.37 6.01
N GLU A 503 12.66 -21.11 5.98
CA GLU A 503 12.62 -22.50 5.51
C GLU A 503 13.02 -22.65 4.03
N TYR A 504 12.93 -21.55 3.25
CA TYR A 504 13.22 -21.51 1.82
C TYR A 504 14.61 -20.93 1.50
N LEU A 505 15.37 -20.51 2.52
CA LEU A 505 16.63 -19.81 2.35
C LEU A 505 17.83 -20.72 2.71
N PRO A 506 19.05 -20.41 2.24
CA PRO A 506 20.25 -21.23 2.49
C PRO A 506 20.61 -21.42 3.97
N GLN A 507 20.09 -20.58 4.86
CA GLN A 507 20.30 -20.66 6.30
C GLN A 507 19.69 -21.93 6.91
N LYS A 508 18.69 -22.53 6.22
CA LYS A 508 18.11 -23.81 6.67
C LYS A 508 19.17 -24.89 6.71
N GLY A 509 19.20 -25.61 7.82
CA GLY A 509 20.18 -26.68 8.05
C GLY A 509 21.50 -26.23 8.68
N THR A 510 21.69 -24.95 8.95
CA THR A 510 22.79 -24.48 9.80
C THR A 510 22.47 -24.73 11.27
N LYS A 511 23.49 -24.95 12.09
CA LYS A 511 23.33 -25.20 13.55
C LYS A 511 22.68 -24.02 14.30
N TYR A 512 22.62 -22.84 13.69
CA TYR A 512 22.06 -21.64 14.29
C TYR A 512 20.64 -21.34 13.81
N PHE A 513 20.06 -22.19 12.96
CA PHE A 513 18.80 -21.92 12.27
C PHE A 513 17.66 -21.60 13.24
N ASP A 514 17.46 -22.46 14.25
CA ASP A 514 16.34 -22.28 15.18
C ASP A 514 16.50 -21.03 16.05
N TYR A 515 17.72 -20.72 16.46
CA TYR A 515 17.97 -19.57 17.34
C TYR A 515 17.93 -18.23 16.61
N LEU A 516 18.53 -18.14 15.41
CA LEU A 516 18.70 -16.84 14.72
C LEU A 516 17.62 -16.54 13.68
N PHE A 517 16.94 -17.56 13.15
CA PHE A 517 16.05 -17.39 11.99
C PHE A 517 14.64 -17.91 12.24
N SER A 518 14.50 -19.14 12.68
CA SER A 518 13.21 -19.72 13.04
C SER A 518 12.57 -18.98 14.22
N THR A 519 13.34 -18.69 15.27
CA THR A 519 12.95 -17.88 16.43
C THR A 519 11.61 -18.25 17.04
N SER A 520 11.33 -19.55 17.21
CA SER A 520 10.10 -20.04 17.85
C SER A 520 9.90 -19.43 19.23
N GLN A 521 8.71 -18.93 19.50
CA GLN A 521 8.37 -18.23 20.74
C GLN A 521 7.44 -19.05 21.66
N GLY A 522 6.70 -20.02 21.10
CA GLY A 522 5.75 -20.83 21.86
C GLY A 522 4.63 -20.00 22.53
N LEU A 523 4.19 -18.91 21.89
CA LEU A 523 3.23 -17.96 22.47
C LEU A 523 1.78 -18.46 22.31
N ASP A 524 0.97 -18.20 23.35
CA ASP A 524 -0.48 -18.35 23.31
C ASP A 524 -1.15 -17.02 22.96
N TYR A 525 -1.58 -16.88 21.71
CA TYR A 525 -2.20 -15.64 21.21
C TYR A 525 -3.62 -15.40 21.76
N SER A 526 -4.27 -16.40 22.39
CA SER A 526 -5.50 -16.18 23.15
C SER A 526 -5.30 -15.19 24.30
N GLY A 527 -4.07 -15.12 24.84
CA GLY A 527 -3.67 -14.15 25.84
C GLY A 527 -3.74 -12.70 25.32
N ALA A 528 -3.30 -12.47 24.09
CA ALA A 528 -3.40 -11.15 23.45
C ALA A 528 -4.87 -10.77 23.22
N ALA A 529 -5.70 -11.68 22.74
CA ALA A 529 -7.13 -11.42 22.54
C ALA A 529 -7.81 -11.02 23.86
N LYS A 530 -7.51 -11.70 24.95
CA LYS A 530 -8.04 -11.35 26.29
C LYS A 530 -7.56 -9.97 26.75
N LEU A 531 -6.26 -9.65 26.57
CA LEU A 531 -5.67 -8.37 27.00
C LEU A 531 -6.33 -7.18 26.30
N TYR A 532 -6.57 -7.30 25.00
CA TYR A 532 -7.12 -6.22 24.17
C TYR A 532 -8.63 -6.31 23.94
N CYS A 533 -9.33 -7.24 24.63
CA CYS A 533 -10.77 -7.46 24.51
C CYS A 533 -11.23 -7.78 23.08
N CYS A 534 -10.43 -8.55 22.35
CA CYS A 534 -10.75 -9.02 21.00
C CYS A 534 -11.52 -10.34 21.05
N GLY A 535 -12.36 -10.60 20.04
CA GLY A 535 -12.88 -11.93 19.75
C GLY A 535 -11.71 -12.86 19.34
N TYR A 536 -11.87 -14.16 19.61
CA TYR A 536 -10.83 -15.13 19.30
C TYR A 536 -11.42 -16.48 18.94
N THR A 537 -10.98 -17.02 17.82
CA THR A 537 -11.28 -18.38 17.38
C THR A 537 -10.02 -19.08 16.94
N LYS A 538 -9.74 -20.27 17.47
CA LYS A 538 -8.67 -21.12 17.02
C LYS A 538 -9.21 -22.22 16.13
N ILE A 539 -8.80 -22.25 14.87
CA ILE A 539 -9.18 -23.27 13.91
C ILE A 539 -8.48 -24.58 14.29
N THR A 540 -9.25 -25.65 14.39
CA THR A 540 -8.75 -27.00 14.69
C THR A 540 -8.84 -27.91 13.46
N SER A 541 -9.78 -27.63 12.57
CA SER A 541 -9.92 -28.26 11.26
C SER A 541 -10.06 -27.21 10.17
N PRO A 542 -9.41 -27.38 9.01
CA PRO A 542 -9.56 -26.42 7.91
C PRO A 542 -11.01 -26.22 7.44
N ASP A 543 -11.89 -27.22 7.61
CA ASP A 543 -13.30 -27.13 7.24
C ASP A 543 -14.11 -26.14 8.09
N GLU A 544 -13.59 -25.73 9.24
CA GLU A 544 -14.24 -24.74 10.13
C GLU A 544 -14.13 -23.31 9.59
N LEU A 545 -13.11 -23.03 8.74
CA LEU A 545 -12.73 -21.67 8.36
C LEU A 545 -13.88 -20.93 7.65
N SER A 546 -14.52 -21.57 6.68
CA SER A 546 -15.64 -20.97 5.95
C SER A 546 -16.80 -20.53 6.87
N ALA A 547 -17.17 -21.38 7.82
CA ALA A 547 -18.22 -21.07 8.79
C ALA A 547 -17.82 -19.93 9.75
N VAL A 548 -16.56 -19.91 10.16
CA VAL A 548 -16.01 -18.85 11.03
C VAL A 548 -16.01 -17.51 10.28
N LEU A 549 -15.52 -17.47 9.03
CA LEU A 549 -15.52 -16.27 8.21
C LEU A 549 -16.93 -15.70 7.99
N ALA A 550 -17.92 -16.54 7.75
CA ALA A 550 -19.30 -16.12 7.57
C ALA A 550 -19.90 -15.49 8.84
N ASN A 551 -19.54 -16.00 10.02
CA ASN A 551 -20.04 -15.51 11.31
C ASN A 551 -19.34 -14.22 11.75
N VAL A 552 -18.01 -14.14 11.58
CA VAL A 552 -17.20 -13.01 12.06
C VAL A 552 -17.47 -11.72 11.26
N SER A 553 -17.92 -11.82 10.01
CA SER A 553 -18.24 -10.64 9.20
C SER A 553 -19.32 -9.73 9.79
N SER A 554 -20.09 -10.20 10.77
CA SER A 554 -21.14 -9.45 11.48
C SER A 554 -20.74 -9.01 12.89
N GLU A 555 -19.57 -9.38 13.39
CA GLU A 555 -19.11 -9.03 14.73
C GLU A 555 -18.52 -7.61 14.78
N ILE A 556 -18.76 -6.92 15.91
CA ILE A 556 -18.20 -5.59 16.17
C ILE A 556 -16.87 -5.74 16.90
N GLY A 557 -15.88 -4.92 16.50
CA GLY A 557 -14.55 -4.90 17.09
C GLY A 557 -13.54 -5.75 16.33
N VAL A 558 -12.48 -6.13 17.03
CA VAL A 558 -11.42 -6.98 16.44
C VAL A 558 -11.69 -8.44 16.74
N HIS A 559 -11.60 -9.28 15.73
CA HIS A 559 -11.65 -10.74 15.88
C HIS A 559 -10.39 -11.40 15.32
N ILE A 560 -9.74 -12.25 16.11
CA ILE A 560 -8.53 -12.99 15.74
C ILE A 560 -8.92 -14.44 15.43
N ILE A 561 -8.68 -14.86 14.19
CA ILE A 561 -8.82 -16.24 13.74
C ILE A 561 -7.41 -16.84 13.67
N GLU A 562 -7.01 -17.62 14.67
CA GLU A 562 -5.73 -18.32 14.69
C GLU A 562 -5.82 -19.62 13.91
N ILE A 563 -4.95 -19.78 12.92
CA ILE A 563 -4.82 -20.97 12.10
C ILE A 563 -3.44 -21.58 12.38
N PRO A 564 -3.35 -22.62 13.23
CA PRO A 564 -2.09 -23.31 13.46
C PRO A 564 -1.62 -24.02 12.20
N THR A 565 -0.37 -23.76 11.80
CA THR A 565 0.29 -24.43 10.68
C THR A 565 1.66 -24.96 11.14
N ASN A 566 2.32 -25.76 10.30
CA ASN A 566 3.65 -26.27 10.59
C ASN A 566 4.61 -25.85 9.46
N ARG A 567 5.69 -25.15 9.80
CA ARG A 567 6.64 -24.57 8.85
C ARG A 567 7.20 -25.58 7.84
N GLU A 568 7.64 -26.75 8.32
CA GLU A 568 8.25 -27.74 7.44
C GLU A 568 7.19 -28.40 6.54
N TYR A 569 6.04 -28.71 7.09
CA TYR A 569 4.94 -29.30 6.34
C TYR A 569 4.37 -28.29 5.34
N SER A 570 4.17 -27.03 5.75
CA SER A 570 3.78 -25.92 4.87
C SER A 570 4.73 -25.81 3.67
N ARG A 571 6.05 -25.88 3.90
CA ARG A 571 7.02 -25.87 2.79
C ARG A 571 6.85 -27.05 1.84
N GLN A 572 6.52 -28.24 2.33
CA GLN A 572 6.26 -29.41 1.50
C GLN A 572 4.99 -29.21 0.66
N LEU A 573 3.94 -28.66 1.26
CA LEU A 573 2.68 -28.35 0.58
C LEU A 573 2.87 -27.27 -0.51
N HIS A 574 3.60 -26.18 -0.22
CA HIS A 574 3.95 -25.21 -1.25
C HIS A 574 4.65 -25.87 -2.44
N LYS A 575 5.65 -26.75 -2.21
CA LYS A 575 6.31 -27.49 -3.29
C LYS A 575 5.35 -28.39 -4.07
N LYS A 576 4.40 -29.04 -3.37
CA LYS A 576 3.39 -29.93 -3.98
C LYS A 576 2.48 -29.13 -4.93
N TYR A 577 1.97 -27.99 -4.46
CA TYR A 577 1.00 -27.20 -5.21
C TYR A 577 1.63 -26.32 -6.28
N THR A 578 2.81 -25.75 -6.04
CA THR A 578 3.50 -24.90 -7.03
C THR A 578 4.24 -25.67 -8.11
N LYS A 579 4.25 -27.01 -8.07
CA LYS A 579 4.77 -27.83 -9.17
C LYS A 579 3.71 -28.01 -10.25
N VAL A 580 3.67 -27.09 -11.20
CA VAL A 580 2.78 -27.12 -12.36
C VAL A 580 3.43 -27.96 -13.45
N SER A 581 2.69 -28.94 -13.98
CA SER A 581 3.12 -29.71 -15.16
C SER A 581 2.60 -29.00 -16.40
N VAL A 582 3.46 -28.73 -17.36
CA VAL A 582 3.15 -27.99 -18.58
C VAL A 582 3.35 -28.91 -19.79
N ASP A 583 2.41 -28.89 -20.72
CA ASP A 583 2.60 -29.47 -22.03
C ASP A 583 3.43 -28.54 -22.90
N MET A 584 4.71 -28.88 -23.08
CA MET A 584 5.66 -28.08 -23.86
C MET A 584 5.35 -28.08 -25.37
N GLU A 585 4.71 -29.17 -25.91
CA GLU A 585 4.36 -29.23 -27.32
C GLU A 585 3.24 -28.24 -27.68
N ALA A 586 2.33 -27.98 -26.72
CA ALA A 586 1.26 -26.98 -26.90
C ALA A 586 1.77 -25.52 -26.90
N LEU A 587 3.02 -25.27 -26.50
CA LEU A 587 3.62 -23.93 -26.44
C LEU A 587 4.48 -23.59 -27.68
N LEU A 588 4.85 -24.59 -28.47
CA LEU A 588 5.66 -24.43 -29.67
C LEU A 588 4.78 -24.16 -30.91
#